data_2bbe1b956a30e04b044106ce61884e37
#
_entry.id   2bbe1b956a30e04b044106ce61884e37
#
_cell.length_a   1.000
_cell.length_b   1.000
_cell.length_c   1.000
_cell.angle_alpha   90.00
_cell.angle_beta   90.00
_cell.angle_gamma   90.00
#
_symmetry.space_group_name_H-M   'P 1'
#
loop_
_entity.id
_entity.type
_entity.pdbx_description
1 polymer ?
#
loop_
_entity_poly.entity_id
_entity_poly.type
_entity_poly.pdbx_seq_one_letter_code
_entity_poly.pdbx_strand_id
1 'polypeptide(L)'
;MPSPTTITFGIRGPIARADLPGLCDRVCRLLTESRPEVAFCDVDGIASDAVAVDALARLQLAAFRHGCKVRLQGSSPQLRQLVEFMGLNDVLTD
;
A
#
# COMPACT_ATOMS: atom_id res chain seq x y z
N MET A 1 10.24 -17.43 -19.92
CA MET A 1 10.39 -16.67 -18.67
C MET A 1 9.04 -16.39 -18.07
N PRO A 2 8.79 -16.82 -16.85
CA PRO A 2 7.54 -16.46 -16.22
C PRO A 2 7.48 -14.95 -15.98
N SER A 3 6.31 -14.38 -16.18
CA SER A 3 6.08 -12.99 -15.82
C SER A 3 6.15 -12.82 -14.31
N PRO A 4 6.59 -11.65 -13.80
CA PRO A 4 6.51 -11.40 -12.37
C PRO A 4 5.08 -11.58 -11.88
N THR A 5 4.92 -12.23 -10.75
CA THR A 5 3.60 -12.36 -10.15
C THR A 5 3.18 -11.01 -9.57
N THR A 6 2.02 -10.55 -9.98
CA THR A 6 1.48 -9.28 -9.48
C THR A 6 0.09 -9.49 -8.91
N ILE A 7 -0.25 -8.70 -7.90
CA ILE A 7 -1.62 -8.62 -7.39
C ILE A 7 -2.04 -7.16 -7.39
N THR A 8 -3.34 -6.93 -7.41
CA THR A 8 -3.92 -5.60 -7.28
C THR A 8 -4.97 -5.64 -6.19
N PHE A 9 -4.92 -4.70 -5.28
CA PHE A 9 -5.97 -4.55 -4.27
C PHE A 9 -6.25 -3.07 -4.06
N GLY A 10 -7.42 -2.76 -3.53
CA GLY A 10 -7.82 -1.39 -3.28
C GLY A 10 -7.99 -1.10 -1.81
N ILE A 11 -7.64 0.13 -1.42
CA ILE A 11 -7.94 0.67 -0.10
C ILE A 11 -8.93 1.80 -0.31
N ARG A 12 -10.03 1.77 0.41
CA ARG A 12 -11.04 2.80 0.32
C ARG A 12 -11.21 3.50 1.65
N GLY A 13 -11.31 4.82 1.57
CA GLY A 13 -11.58 5.63 2.74
C GLY A 13 -13.05 5.75 3.04
N PRO A 14 -13.40 6.30 4.19
CA PRO A 14 -12.46 6.76 5.22
C PRO A 14 -11.82 5.61 5.99
N ILE A 15 -10.57 5.80 6.38
CA ILE A 15 -9.81 4.82 7.18
C ILE A 15 -9.64 5.39 8.58
N ALA A 16 -10.06 4.63 9.59
CA ALA A 16 -9.80 4.97 10.98
C ALA A 16 -8.57 4.20 11.47
N ARG A 17 -7.90 4.74 12.47
CA ARG A 17 -6.73 4.05 13.04
C ARG A 17 -7.07 2.65 13.54
N ALA A 18 -8.27 2.46 14.06
CA ALA A 18 -8.73 1.16 14.52
C ALA A 18 -8.84 0.12 13.40
N ASP A 19 -8.94 0.56 12.15
CA ASP A 19 -9.02 -0.32 10.98
C ASP A 19 -7.65 -0.83 10.52
N LEU A 20 -6.56 -0.19 10.95
CA LEU A 20 -5.23 -0.49 10.46
C LEU A 20 -4.78 -1.94 10.73
N PRO A 21 -4.97 -2.50 11.95
CA PRO A 21 -4.57 -3.90 12.18
C PRO A 21 -5.28 -4.88 11.25
N GLY A 22 -6.60 -4.71 11.06
CA GLY A 22 -7.37 -5.58 10.17
C GLY A 22 -6.96 -5.44 8.72
N LEU A 23 -6.66 -4.22 8.28
CA LEU A 23 -6.17 -3.97 6.93
C LEU A 23 -4.84 -4.65 6.70
N CYS A 24 -3.90 -4.49 7.63
CA CYS A 24 -2.59 -5.12 7.54
C CYS A 24 -2.71 -6.65 7.52
N ASP A 25 -3.57 -7.22 8.35
CA ASP A 25 -3.79 -8.67 8.37
C ASP A 25 -4.30 -9.19 7.03
N ARG A 26 -5.25 -8.48 6.42
CA ARG A 26 -5.79 -8.88 5.11
C ARG A 26 -4.73 -8.83 4.04
N VAL A 27 -3.93 -7.78 4.01
CA VAL A 27 -2.86 -7.65 3.02
C VAL A 27 -1.79 -8.70 3.25
N CYS A 28 -1.38 -8.94 4.49
CA CYS A 28 -0.41 -9.98 4.80
C CYS A 28 -0.89 -11.34 4.36
N ARG A 29 -2.18 -11.62 4.51
CA ARG A 29 -2.77 -12.88 4.06
C ARG A 29 -2.69 -13.02 2.55
N LEU A 30 -3.03 -11.95 1.81
CA LEU A 30 -2.91 -11.93 0.35
C LEU A 30 -1.47 -12.17 -0.08
N LEU A 31 -0.51 -11.52 0.57
CA LEU A 31 0.90 -11.67 0.25
C LEU A 31 1.40 -13.09 0.52
N THR A 32 0.92 -13.70 1.61
CA THR A 32 1.30 -15.08 1.96
C THR A 32 0.74 -16.08 0.95
N GLU A 33 -0.50 -15.91 0.53
CA GLU A 33 -1.17 -16.82 -0.39
C GLU A 33 -0.65 -16.69 -1.81
N SER A 34 -0.43 -15.46 -2.28
CA SER A 34 -0.11 -15.18 -3.67
C SER A 34 1.39 -15.05 -3.94
N ARG A 35 2.15 -14.70 -2.92
CA ARG A 35 3.60 -14.45 -3.00
C ARG A 35 3.98 -13.59 -4.21
N PRO A 36 3.35 -12.41 -4.38
CA PRO A 36 3.63 -11.58 -5.53
C PRO A 36 4.98 -10.89 -5.40
N GLU A 37 5.58 -10.55 -6.53
CA GLU A 37 6.76 -9.70 -6.55
C GLU A 37 6.39 -8.23 -6.42
N VAL A 38 5.22 -7.86 -6.98
CA VAL A 38 4.73 -6.48 -6.96
C VAL A 38 3.24 -6.50 -6.59
N ALA A 39 2.86 -5.62 -5.68
CA ALA A 39 1.47 -5.40 -5.31
C ALA A 39 1.07 -3.98 -5.70
N PHE A 40 0.05 -3.86 -6.54
CA PHE A 40 -0.51 -2.57 -6.91
C PHE A 40 -1.63 -2.25 -5.94
N CYS A 41 -1.52 -1.12 -5.27
CA CYS A 41 -2.51 -0.66 -4.31
C CYS A 41 -3.27 0.52 -4.90
N ASP A 42 -4.54 0.32 -5.19
CA ASP A 42 -5.41 1.38 -5.67
C ASP A 42 -5.86 2.22 -4.48
N VAL A 43 -5.46 3.48 -4.50
CA VAL A 43 -5.76 4.44 -3.44
C VAL A 43 -6.67 5.56 -3.94
N ASP A 44 -7.31 5.37 -5.08
CA ASP A 44 -8.25 6.34 -5.62
C ASP A 44 -9.38 6.56 -4.61
N GLY A 45 -9.62 7.82 -4.27
CA GLY A 45 -10.65 8.19 -3.30
C GLY A 45 -10.23 8.12 -1.84
N ILE A 46 -9.00 7.73 -1.53
CA ILE A 46 -8.51 7.77 -0.16
C ILE A 46 -8.20 9.21 0.25
N ALA A 47 -8.51 9.58 1.48
CA ALA A 47 -8.18 10.91 1.99
C ALA A 47 -6.67 11.08 2.16
N SER A 48 -6.19 12.30 1.91
CA SER A 48 -4.75 12.62 2.04
C SER A 48 -4.47 13.09 3.46
N ASP A 49 -4.46 12.17 4.41
CA ASP A 49 -4.27 12.48 5.82
C ASP A 49 -3.20 11.56 6.44
N ALA A 50 -2.89 11.83 7.70
CA ALA A 50 -1.85 11.11 8.42
C ALA A 50 -2.20 9.62 8.61
N VAL A 51 -3.48 9.29 8.75
CA VAL A 51 -3.90 7.90 8.91
C VAL A 51 -3.66 7.13 7.60
N ALA A 52 -3.96 7.75 6.46
CA ALA A 52 -3.70 7.13 5.16
C ALA A 52 -2.20 6.86 4.97
N VAL A 53 -1.36 7.84 5.30
CA VAL A 53 0.10 7.67 5.19
C VAL A 53 0.60 6.58 6.14
N ASP A 54 0.09 6.54 7.36
CA ASP A 54 0.42 5.48 8.32
C ASP A 54 0.02 4.10 7.79
N ALA A 55 -1.16 3.99 7.19
CA ALA A 55 -1.61 2.75 6.58
C ALA A 55 -0.64 2.30 5.47
N LEU A 56 -0.26 3.21 4.59
CA LEU A 56 0.64 2.90 3.49
C LEU A 56 2.03 2.50 3.99
N ALA A 57 2.53 3.17 5.04
CA ALA A 57 3.82 2.80 5.64
C ALA A 57 3.79 1.38 6.21
N ARG A 58 2.70 1.02 6.88
CA ARG A 58 2.55 -0.33 7.43
C ARG A 58 2.44 -1.38 6.34
N LEU A 59 1.74 -1.07 5.25
CA LEU A 59 1.63 -1.98 4.11
C LEU A 59 2.97 -2.17 3.42
N GLN A 60 3.75 -1.11 3.28
CA GLN A 60 5.10 -1.22 2.74
C GLN A 60 5.96 -2.16 3.58
N LEU A 61 5.93 -1.98 4.90
CA LEU A 61 6.74 -2.80 5.80
C LEU A 61 6.33 -4.27 5.70
N ALA A 62 5.04 -4.54 5.67
CA ALA A 62 4.53 -5.90 5.51
C ALA A 62 4.97 -6.49 4.17
N ALA A 63 4.85 -5.73 3.10
CA ALA A 63 5.26 -6.19 1.77
C ALA A 63 6.77 -6.48 1.73
N PHE A 64 7.56 -5.60 2.32
CA PHE A 64 9.00 -5.79 2.38
C PHE A 64 9.38 -7.10 3.06
N ARG A 65 8.70 -7.44 4.14
CA ARG A 65 8.92 -8.70 4.86
C ARG A 65 8.61 -9.93 4.01
N HIS A 66 7.74 -9.78 3.02
CA HIS A 66 7.37 -10.85 2.10
C HIS A 66 8.11 -10.79 0.77
N GLY A 67 9.11 -9.91 0.66
CA GLY A 67 9.87 -9.75 -0.58
C GLY A 67 9.08 -9.12 -1.71
N CYS A 68 8.05 -8.36 -1.38
CA CYS A 68 7.13 -7.75 -2.32
C CYS A 68 7.32 -6.23 -2.33
N LYS A 69 7.19 -5.62 -3.51
CA LYS A 69 7.18 -4.16 -3.65
C LYS A 69 5.75 -3.68 -3.79
N VAL A 70 5.43 -2.58 -3.12
CA VAL A 70 4.12 -1.95 -3.25
C VAL A 70 4.21 -0.75 -4.18
N ARG A 71 3.28 -0.65 -5.11
CA ARG A 71 3.14 0.51 -5.98
C ARG A 71 1.73 1.06 -5.84
N LEU A 72 1.62 2.37 -5.73
CA LEU A 72 0.30 3.01 -5.64
C LEU A 72 -0.25 3.30 -7.02
N GLN A 73 -1.57 3.21 -7.15
CA GLN A 73 -2.31 3.63 -8.33
C GLN A 73 -3.39 4.61 -7.90
N GLY A 74 -3.60 5.65 -8.70
CA GLY A 74 -4.65 6.62 -8.44
C GLY A 74 -4.38 7.56 -7.28
N SER A 75 -3.12 7.74 -6.87
CA SER A 75 -2.80 8.65 -5.78
C SER A 75 -2.99 10.10 -6.20
N SER A 76 -3.62 10.89 -5.32
CA SER A 76 -3.77 12.32 -5.53
C SER A 76 -2.43 13.04 -5.36
N PRO A 77 -2.26 14.24 -5.94
CA PRO A 77 -1.05 15.02 -5.71
C PRO A 77 -0.79 15.31 -4.24
N GLN A 78 -1.84 15.53 -3.45
CA GLN A 78 -1.73 15.76 -2.02
C GLN A 78 -1.18 14.53 -1.31
N LEU A 79 -1.66 13.35 -1.66
CA LEU A 79 -1.17 12.11 -1.08
C LEU A 79 0.30 11.87 -1.43
N ARG A 80 0.68 12.13 -2.68
CA ARG A 80 2.08 12.01 -3.10
C ARG A 80 2.99 12.93 -2.30
N GLN A 81 2.55 14.18 -2.07
CA GLN A 81 3.33 15.13 -1.28
C GLN A 81 3.52 14.65 0.15
N LEU A 82 2.47 14.11 0.77
CA LEU A 82 2.56 13.57 2.11
C LEU A 82 3.53 12.38 2.17
N VAL A 83 3.47 11.52 1.19
CA VAL A 83 4.35 10.36 1.10
C VAL A 83 5.81 10.79 0.98
N GLU A 84 6.10 11.76 0.12
CA GLU A 84 7.45 12.32 -0.01
C GLU A 84 7.91 12.97 1.28
N PHE A 85 7.03 13.74 1.90
CA PHE A 85 7.33 14.41 3.17
C PHE A 85 7.69 13.43 4.28
N MET A 86 7.03 12.27 4.31
CA MET A 86 7.28 11.24 5.31
C MET A 86 8.45 10.32 4.95
N GLY A 87 9.10 10.56 3.82
CA GLY A 87 10.25 9.76 3.42
C GLY A 87 9.92 8.39 2.86
N LEU A 88 8.72 8.20 2.37
CA LEU A 88 8.24 6.92 1.86
C LEU A 88 8.38 6.78 0.35
N ASN A 89 9.37 7.44 -0.24
CA ASN A 89 9.54 7.49 -1.70
C ASN A 89 9.74 6.13 -2.34
N ASP A 90 10.33 5.18 -1.61
CA ASP A 90 10.59 3.85 -2.14
C ASP A 90 9.31 3.02 -2.30
N VAL A 91 8.24 3.44 -1.63
CA VAL A 91 6.99 2.70 -1.65
C VAL A 91 6.18 3.01 -2.88
N LEU A 92 6.31 4.22 -3.38
CA LEU A 92 5.16 4.84 -4.01
C LEU A 92 5.52 5.54 -5.29
N THR A 93 5.82 4.78 -6.29
CA THR A 93 5.81 5.32 -7.64
C THR A 93 4.58 4.80 -8.36
N ASP A 94 3.78 5.71 -8.77
CA ASP A 94 2.73 5.36 -9.73
C ASP A 94 3.36 4.85 -11.01
#